data_70e896e5020f155a5b1d92ec6c24c388
#
_entry.id   70e896e5020f155a5b1d92ec6c24c388
#
_cell.length_a   1.000
_cell.length_b   1.000
_cell.length_c   1.000
_cell.angle_alpha   90.00
_cell.angle_beta   90.00
_cell.angle_gamma   90.00
#
_symmetry.space_group_name_H-M   'P 1'
#
loop_
_entity.id
_entity.type
_entity.pdbx_description
1 polymer ?
#
loop_
_entity_poly.entity_id
_entity_poly.type
_entity_poly.pdbx_seq_one_letter_code
_entity_poly.pdbx_strand_id
1 'polypeptide(L)'
;MVARASCGSLAAVIMEPILSVGGMLTLPPGYLAAMKAHCSRRGMLLIVDEAQTAIRRAGDMFAFEHEGVVPDILTLSKTLGNGLPLSAVVTSKHIAEVARHNGFLFLMTHLNDPLPASVGLKVLEIVVRDNLVARSRAMGLKLHAGLERLKERYGCIGDCSRSWPTGGH
;
A
#
# COMPACT_ATOMS: atom_id res chain seq x y z
N MET A 1 21.96 -9.28 -7.10
CA MET A 1 21.95 -7.93 -7.72
C MET A 1 22.10 -6.83 -6.66
N VAL A 2 21.27 -6.77 -5.63
CA VAL A 2 21.31 -5.72 -4.57
C VAL A 2 22.68 -5.62 -3.89
N ALA A 3 23.33 -6.74 -3.56
CA ALA A 3 24.65 -6.74 -2.90
C ALA A 3 25.76 -6.10 -3.75
N ARG A 4 25.61 -6.06 -5.08
CA ARG A 4 26.59 -5.43 -5.98
C ARG A 4 26.36 -3.92 -6.18
N ALA A 5 25.15 -3.44 -5.84
CA ALA A 5 24.75 -2.06 -6.02
C ALA A 5 24.68 -1.29 -4.69
N SER A 6 25.07 -1.89 -3.58
CA SER A 6 25.04 -1.29 -2.25
C SER A 6 26.43 -1.12 -1.67
N CYS A 7 26.55 -0.18 -0.74
CA CYS A 7 27.78 0.02 0.07
C CYS A 7 27.94 -1.03 1.21
N GLY A 8 27.14 -2.10 1.21
CA GLY A 8 27.17 -3.16 2.22
C GLY A 8 26.32 -2.92 3.46
N SER A 9 25.77 -1.71 3.63
CA SER A 9 24.89 -1.37 4.76
C SER A 9 23.52 -0.95 4.23
N LEU A 10 22.55 -1.87 4.30
CA LEU A 10 21.18 -1.64 3.85
C LEU A 10 20.29 -1.42 5.08
N ALA A 11 19.61 -0.28 5.14
CA ALA A 11 18.72 0.07 6.24
C ALA A 11 17.29 -0.43 6.03
N ALA A 12 16.79 -0.37 4.80
CA ALA A 12 15.40 -0.69 4.48
C ALA A 12 15.21 -1.09 3.02
N VAL A 13 14.06 -1.70 2.75
CA VAL A 13 13.48 -1.85 1.41
C VAL A 13 12.18 -1.09 1.40
N ILE A 14 11.95 -0.28 0.36
CA ILE A 14 10.65 0.35 0.09
C ILE A 14 10.05 -0.24 -1.18
N MET A 15 8.76 -0.56 -1.15
CA MET A 15 8.05 -1.12 -2.30
C MET A 15 6.55 -0.85 -2.25
N GLU A 16 5.93 -0.77 -3.43
CA GLU A 16 4.48 -0.78 -3.57
C GLU A 16 3.97 -2.23 -3.56
N PRO A 17 2.83 -2.54 -2.92
CA PRO A 17 2.21 -3.88 -3.02
C PRO A 17 1.67 -4.18 -4.42
N ILE A 18 1.32 -3.15 -5.17
CA ILE A 18 0.96 -3.20 -6.59
C ILE A 18 1.74 -2.09 -7.27
N LEU A 19 2.58 -2.43 -8.25
CA LEU A 19 3.38 -1.47 -9.01
C LEU A 19 2.48 -0.64 -9.92
N SER A 20 2.00 0.49 -9.43
CA SER A 20 0.95 1.29 -10.08
C SER A 20 1.42 1.92 -11.39
N VAL A 21 2.46 2.73 -11.36
CA VAL A 21 3.02 3.41 -12.55
C VAL A 21 3.77 2.43 -13.47
N GLY A 22 4.23 1.32 -12.92
CA GLY A 22 4.91 0.26 -13.66
C GLY A 22 4.00 -0.62 -14.52
N GLY A 23 2.69 -0.32 -14.62
CA GLY A 23 1.73 -1.08 -15.43
C GLY A 23 0.69 -1.86 -14.64
N MET A 24 0.40 -1.45 -13.43
CA MET A 24 -0.54 -2.12 -12.50
C MET A 24 -0.15 -3.58 -12.22
N LEU A 25 1.15 -3.83 -12.07
CA LEU A 25 1.67 -5.17 -11.85
C LEU A 25 1.49 -5.59 -10.39
N THR A 26 0.82 -6.70 -10.19
CA THR A 26 0.71 -7.35 -8.87
C THR A 26 1.96 -8.14 -8.55
N LEU A 27 2.33 -8.15 -7.29
CA LEU A 27 3.42 -9.01 -6.81
C LEU A 27 2.99 -10.49 -6.88
N PRO A 28 3.92 -11.41 -7.14
CA PRO A 28 3.63 -12.83 -7.01
C PRO A 28 3.14 -13.18 -5.59
N PRO A 29 2.21 -14.14 -5.44
CA PRO A 29 1.75 -14.57 -4.11
C PRO A 29 2.91 -14.94 -3.18
N GLY A 30 2.86 -14.49 -1.93
CA GLY A 30 3.90 -14.72 -0.93
C GLY A 30 5.15 -13.85 -1.06
N TYR A 31 5.23 -12.99 -2.10
CA TYR A 31 6.42 -12.17 -2.31
C TYR A 31 6.65 -11.16 -1.19
N LEU A 32 5.59 -10.46 -0.76
CA LEU A 32 5.69 -9.46 0.29
C LEU A 32 6.04 -10.11 1.64
N ALA A 33 5.46 -11.27 1.93
CA ALA A 33 5.77 -12.06 3.13
C ALA A 33 7.23 -12.53 3.13
N ALA A 34 7.72 -13.05 2.00
CA ALA A 34 9.11 -13.43 1.85
C ALA A 34 10.07 -12.22 2.01
N MET A 35 9.71 -11.06 1.44
CA MET A 35 10.49 -9.83 1.58
C MET A 35 10.55 -9.38 3.04
N LYS A 36 9.42 -9.39 3.76
CA LYS A 36 9.39 -9.07 5.21
C LYS A 36 10.33 -10.00 5.99
N ALA A 37 10.26 -11.30 5.74
CA ALA A 37 11.15 -12.27 6.39
C ALA A 37 12.63 -12.03 6.06
N HIS A 38 12.95 -11.68 4.80
CA HIS A 38 14.30 -11.33 4.40
C HIS A 38 14.82 -10.05 5.08
N CYS A 39 14.01 -9.02 5.17
CA CYS A 39 14.34 -7.78 5.87
C CYS A 39 14.62 -8.07 7.35
N SER A 40 13.72 -8.77 8.03
CA SER A 40 13.85 -9.08 9.46
C SER A 40 15.13 -9.87 9.77
N ARG A 41 15.47 -10.88 8.95
CA ARG A 41 16.73 -11.65 9.15
C ARG A 41 18.00 -10.82 8.97
N ARG A 42 17.93 -9.69 8.29
CA ARG A 42 19.07 -8.81 8.03
C ARG A 42 19.07 -7.54 8.86
N GLY A 43 18.14 -7.39 9.81
CA GLY A 43 17.99 -6.17 10.58
C GLY A 43 17.58 -4.96 9.76
N MET A 44 16.91 -5.18 8.61
CA MET A 44 16.40 -4.16 7.71
C MET A 44 14.92 -3.92 7.98
N LEU A 45 14.45 -2.71 7.68
CA LEU A 45 13.03 -2.38 7.73
C LEU A 45 12.35 -2.65 6.38
N LEU A 46 11.10 -3.11 6.43
CA LEU A 46 10.22 -3.14 5.27
C LEU A 46 9.30 -1.92 5.30
N ILE A 47 9.40 -1.08 4.29
CA ILE A 47 8.52 0.07 4.05
C ILE A 47 7.55 -0.31 2.93
N VAL A 48 6.26 -0.26 3.19
CA VAL A 48 5.24 -0.48 2.17
C VAL A 48 4.64 0.86 1.77
N ASP A 49 4.77 1.18 0.48
CA ASP A 49 4.18 2.39 -0.09
C ASP A 49 2.76 2.10 -0.59
N GLU A 50 1.80 2.54 0.19
CA GLU A 50 0.38 2.40 -0.09
C GLU A 50 -0.27 3.71 -0.60
N ALA A 51 0.52 4.62 -1.12
CA ALA A 51 0.00 5.89 -1.64
C ALA A 51 -1.08 5.70 -2.72
N GLN A 52 -1.04 4.60 -3.49
CA GLN A 52 -2.00 4.25 -4.52
C GLN A 52 -3.04 3.23 -4.06
N THR A 53 -2.65 2.27 -3.23
CA THR A 53 -3.40 1.05 -2.95
C THR A 53 -4.24 1.11 -1.69
N ALA A 54 -3.86 1.97 -0.73
CA ALA A 54 -4.54 2.10 0.56
C ALA A 54 -5.98 2.62 0.48
N ILE A 55 -6.63 2.47 1.60
CA ILE A 55 -7.96 3.00 1.89
C ILE A 55 -8.97 2.50 0.86
N ARG A 56 -9.24 1.18 0.90
CA ARG A 56 -10.19 0.42 0.08
C ARG A 56 -9.86 0.19 -1.40
N ARG A 57 -8.81 0.80 -1.96
CA ARG A 57 -8.53 0.74 -3.41
C ARG A 57 -8.34 -0.68 -3.92
N ALA A 58 -7.59 -1.49 -3.18
CA ALA A 58 -7.33 -2.88 -3.52
C ALA A 58 -8.39 -3.87 -2.97
N GLY A 59 -9.48 -3.37 -2.36
CA GLY A 59 -10.54 -4.20 -1.79
C GLY A 59 -10.31 -4.61 -0.33
N ASP A 60 -9.20 -4.22 0.27
CA ASP A 60 -8.94 -4.21 1.72
C ASP A 60 -8.64 -2.79 2.19
N MET A 61 -8.54 -2.57 3.51
CA MET A 61 -8.13 -1.26 4.00
C MET A 61 -6.74 -0.92 3.50
N PHE A 62 -5.82 -1.89 3.56
CA PHE A 62 -4.47 -1.80 3.01
C PHE A 62 -4.16 -3.05 2.18
N ALA A 63 -3.44 -2.89 1.07
CA ALA A 63 -3.15 -4.00 0.17
C ALA A 63 -2.18 -5.03 0.79
N PHE A 64 -1.32 -4.63 1.74
CA PHE A 64 -0.44 -5.57 2.44
C PHE A 64 -1.19 -6.63 3.27
N GLU A 65 -2.46 -6.35 3.63
CA GLU A 65 -3.30 -7.28 4.40
C GLU A 65 -3.56 -8.59 3.66
N HIS A 66 -3.49 -8.58 2.32
CA HIS A 66 -3.65 -9.78 1.50
C HIS A 66 -2.67 -10.90 1.83
N GLU A 67 -1.47 -10.54 2.22
CA GLU A 67 -0.42 -11.50 2.54
C GLU A 67 -0.19 -11.66 4.04
N GLY A 68 -1.07 -11.08 4.88
CA GLY A 68 -0.96 -11.15 6.33
C GLY A 68 0.33 -10.51 6.87
N VAL A 69 0.90 -9.58 6.13
CA VAL A 69 2.16 -8.92 6.49
C VAL A 69 1.86 -7.60 7.18
N VAL A 70 2.58 -7.31 8.25
CA VAL A 70 2.59 -5.97 8.85
C VAL A 70 3.95 -5.32 8.51
N PRO A 71 3.96 -4.23 7.74
CA PRO A 71 5.21 -3.51 7.44
C PRO A 71 5.76 -2.80 8.69
N ASP A 72 7.04 -2.47 8.66
CA ASP A 72 7.66 -1.67 9.74
C ASP A 72 7.29 -0.18 9.60
N ILE A 73 7.16 0.27 8.35
CA ILE A 73 6.73 1.64 8.02
C ILE A 73 5.73 1.54 6.87
N LEU A 74 4.67 2.34 6.95
CA LEU A 74 3.63 2.47 5.95
C LEU A 74 3.55 3.92 5.49
N THR A 75 3.52 4.15 4.17
CA THR A 75 3.29 5.49 3.61
C THR A 75 1.92 5.58 2.99
N LEU A 76 1.21 6.67 3.26
CA LEU A 76 -0.15 6.94 2.82
C LEU A 76 -0.23 8.32 2.18
N SER A 77 -1.04 8.45 1.13
CA SER A 77 -1.38 9.75 0.55
C SER A 77 -2.64 9.66 -0.33
N LYS A 78 -2.78 10.50 -1.32
CA LYS A 78 -3.85 10.51 -2.35
C LYS A 78 -5.26 10.34 -1.77
N THR A 79 -5.78 9.10 -1.70
CA THR A 79 -7.12 8.81 -1.19
C THR A 79 -7.33 9.33 0.24
N LEU A 80 -6.28 9.37 1.05
CA LEU A 80 -6.34 9.88 2.42
C LEU A 80 -6.84 11.32 2.48
N GLY A 81 -6.35 12.18 1.58
CA GLY A 81 -6.72 13.60 1.54
C GLY A 81 -7.99 13.90 0.74
N ASN A 82 -8.50 12.93 -0.04
CA ASN A 82 -9.70 13.09 -0.90
C ASN A 82 -9.70 14.39 -1.72
N GLY A 83 -8.56 14.74 -2.30
CA GLY A 83 -8.36 15.96 -3.09
C GLY A 83 -7.56 17.06 -2.40
N LEU A 84 -7.41 17.01 -1.08
CA LEU A 84 -6.46 17.86 -0.36
C LEU A 84 -5.06 17.23 -0.31
N PRO A 85 -4.00 18.05 -0.29
CA PRO A 85 -2.63 17.57 -0.15
C PRO A 85 -2.42 17.04 1.29
N LEU A 86 -2.57 15.75 1.46
CA LEU A 86 -2.36 15.05 2.72
C LEU A 86 -1.57 13.78 2.49
N SER A 87 -0.54 13.58 3.29
CA SER A 87 0.21 12.33 3.37
C SER A 87 0.48 11.97 4.84
N ALA A 88 0.73 10.71 5.09
CA ALA A 88 1.07 10.23 6.41
C ALA A 88 2.13 9.12 6.33
N VAL A 89 2.98 9.06 7.34
CA VAL A 89 3.88 7.95 7.60
C VAL A 89 3.45 7.33 8.92
N VAL A 90 3.15 6.03 8.88
CA VAL A 90 2.72 5.26 10.04
C VAL A 90 3.81 4.25 10.39
N THR A 91 4.20 4.20 11.64
CA THR A 91 5.22 3.28 12.13
C THR A 91 5.00 2.94 13.60
N SER A 92 5.78 1.97 14.10
CA SER A 92 5.74 1.63 15.51
C SER A 92 6.36 2.74 16.39
N LYS A 93 5.88 2.83 17.64
CA LYS A 93 6.44 3.74 18.63
C LYS A 93 7.96 3.57 18.78
N HIS A 94 8.42 2.31 18.78
CA HIS A 94 9.85 1.99 18.90
C HIS A 94 10.68 2.61 17.77
N ILE A 95 10.26 2.44 16.51
CA ILE A 95 10.97 3.02 15.35
C ILE A 95 10.95 4.55 15.41
N ALA A 96 9.82 5.15 15.77
CA ALA A 96 9.70 6.59 15.92
C ALA A 96 10.64 7.14 17.03
N GLU A 97 10.77 6.43 18.15
CA GLU A 97 11.68 6.80 19.23
C GLU A 97 13.14 6.69 18.83
N VAL A 98 13.52 5.61 18.13
CA VAL A 98 14.89 5.45 17.60
C VAL A 98 15.22 6.58 16.62
N ALA A 99 14.31 6.90 15.70
CA ALA A 99 14.51 8.00 14.76
C ALA A 99 14.72 9.34 15.49
N ARG A 100 13.87 9.66 16.46
CA ARG A 100 13.96 10.88 17.26
C ARG A 100 15.29 10.96 18.04
N HIS A 101 15.70 9.86 18.66
CA HIS A 101 16.97 9.79 19.43
C HIS A 101 18.19 10.02 18.54
N ASN A 102 18.13 9.57 17.28
CA ASN A 102 19.20 9.76 16.29
C ASN A 102 19.09 11.09 15.52
N GLY A 103 18.33 12.03 16.03
CA GLY A 103 18.26 13.39 15.49
C GLY A 103 17.42 13.54 14.22
N PHE A 104 16.53 12.57 13.92
CA PHE A 104 15.59 12.75 12.81
C PHE A 104 14.68 13.94 13.08
N LEU A 105 14.80 14.95 12.25
CA LEU A 105 13.99 16.15 12.27
C LEU A 105 13.35 16.36 10.91
N PHE A 106 12.03 16.40 10.87
CA PHE A 106 11.27 16.72 9.67
C PHE A 106 10.42 17.97 9.93
N LEU A 107 10.71 19.02 9.19
CA LEU A 107 10.03 20.32 9.30
C LEU A 107 9.52 20.73 7.93
N MET A 108 8.26 21.13 7.87
CA MET A 108 7.65 21.75 6.69
C MET A 108 6.52 22.66 7.14
N THR A 109 6.19 23.66 6.30
CA THR A 109 5.18 24.67 6.62
C THR A 109 3.81 24.08 6.98
N HIS A 110 3.40 23.01 6.30
CA HIS A 110 2.10 22.36 6.47
C HIS A 110 2.16 21.06 7.29
N LEU A 111 3.21 20.89 8.10
CA LEU A 111 3.29 19.73 9.00
C LEU A 111 2.18 19.83 10.06
N ASN A 112 1.39 18.77 10.17
CA ASN A 112 0.25 18.68 11.09
C ASN A 112 -0.81 19.79 10.88
N ASP A 113 -0.98 20.27 9.66
CA ASP A 113 -2.04 21.20 9.33
C ASP A 113 -3.41 20.60 9.69
N PRO A 114 -4.19 21.25 10.58
CA PRO A 114 -5.41 20.66 11.13
C PRO A 114 -6.52 20.48 10.09
N LEU A 115 -6.58 21.33 9.05
CA LEU A 115 -7.62 21.21 8.04
C LEU A 115 -7.49 19.94 7.19
N PRO A 116 -6.36 19.65 6.52
CA PRO A 116 -6.19 18.39 5.81
C PRO A 116 -6.30 17.18 6.73
N ALA A 117 -5.77 17.25 7.96
CA ALA A 117 -5.87 16.17 8.94
C ALA A 117 -7.32 15.84 9.31
N SER A 118 -8.17 16.85 9.51
CA SER A 118 -9.61 16.69 9.79
C SER A 118 -10.33 16.03 8.61
N VAL A 119 -9.98 16.41 7.38
CA VAL A 119 -10.53 15.78 6.17
C VAL A 119 -10.10 14.31 6.09
N GLY A 120 -8.83 14.01 6.32
CA GLY A 120 -8.32 12.64 6.33
C GLY A 120 -9.02 11.76 7.37
N LEU A 121 -9.21 12.28 8.58
CA LEU A 121 -9.98 11.60 9.62
C LEU A 121 -11.41 11.30 9.13
N LYS A 122 -12.09 12.29 8.55
CA LYS A 122 -13.44 12.13 8.03
C LYS A 122 -13.51 11.12 6.89
N VAL A 123 -12.50 11.05 6.02
CA VAL A 123 -12.40 10.02 4.97
C VAL A 123 -12.36 8.63 5.59
N LEU A 124 -11.51 8.42 6.60
CA LEU A 124 -11.40 7.12 7.28
C LEU A 124 -12.72 6.74 7.97
N GLU A 125 -13.35 7.67 8.67
CA GLU A 125 -14.66 7.46 9.31
C GLU A 125 -15.73 7.01 8.29
N ILE A 126 -15.81 7.66 7.14
CA ILE A 126 -16.78 7.32 6.08
C ILE A 126 -16.48 5.94 5.50
N VAL A 127 -15.22 5.64 5.22
CA VAL A 127 -14.80 4.33 4.67
C VAL A 127 -15.23 3.19 5.60
N VAL A 128 -15.00 3.36 6.90
CA VAL A 128 -15.38 2.36 7.90
C VAL A 128 -16.90 2.32 8.10
N ARG A 129 -17.55 3.46 8.32
CA ARG A 129 -18.99 3.58 8.57
C ARG A 129 -19.83 2.96 7.46
N ASP A 130 -19.48 3.25 6.20
CA ASP A 130 -20.26 2.84 5.03
C ASP A 130 -19.77 1.50 4.44
N ASN A 131 -18.85 0.84 5.13
CA ASN A 131 -18.24 -0.43 4.69
C ASN A 131 -17.75 -0.40 3.23
N LEU A 132 -17.05 0.69 2.88
CA LEU A 132 -16.64 0.92 1.49
C LEU A 132 -15.57 -0.08 1.00
N VAL A 133 -14.88 -0.77 1.89
CA VAL A 133 -13.97 -1.88 1.57
C VAL A 133 -14.74 -3.02 0.89
N ALA A 134 -15.81 -3.52 1.53
CA ALA A 134 -16.64 -4.59 0.97
C ALA A 134 -17.30 -4.18 -0.35
N ARG A 135 -17.76 -2.92 -0.45
CA ARG A 135 -18.32 -2.37 -1.70
C ARG A 135 -17.28 -2.34 -2.81
N SER A 136 -16.06 -1.91 -2.53
CA SER A 136 -14.96 -1.88 -3.50
C SER A 136 -14.66 -3.29 -4.03
N ARG A 137 -14.59 -4.28 -3.13
CA ARG A 137 -14.40 -5.69 -3.48
C ARG A 137 -15.50 -6.20 -4.40
N ALA A 138 -16.76 -5.96 -4.06
CA ALA A 138 -17.90 -6.38 -4.89
C ALA A 138 -17.91 -5.71 -6.27
N MET A 139 -17.57 -4.43 -6.35
CA MET A 139 -17.47 -3.73 -7.63
C MET A 139 -16.28 -4.20 -8.47
N GLY A 140 -15.14 -4.49 -7.84
CA GLY A 140 -13.97 -5.08 -8.51
C GLY A 140 -14.29 -6.44 -9.15
N LEU A 141 -15.02 -7.30 -8.45
CA LEU A 141 -15.49 -8.58 -9.00
C LEU A 141 -16.41 -8.40 -10.21
N LYS A 142 -17.36 -7.45 -10.16
CA LYS A 142 -18.25 -7.16 -11.29
C LYS A 142 -17.49 -6.62 -12.49
N LEU A 143 -16.55 -5.71 -12.27
CA LEU A 143 -15.70 -5.15 -13.32
C LEU A 143 -14.88 -6.25 -13.99
N HIS A 144 -14.21 -7.08 -13.20
CA HIS A 144 -13.40 -8.18 -13.72
C HIS A 144 -14.23 -9.17 -14.55
N ALA A 145 -15.40 -9.60 -14.05
CA ALA A 145 -16.30 -10.47 -14.80
C ALA A 145 -16.77 -9.82 -16.12
N GLY A 146 -16.92 -8.51 -16.15
CA GLY A 146 -17.21 -7.76 -17.38
C GLY A 146 -16.05 -7.77 -18.36
N LEU A 147 -14.84 -7.57 -17.87
CA LEU A 147 -13.61 -7.57 -18.68
C LEU A 147 -13.31 -8.97 -19.26
N GLU A 148 -13.50 -10.04 -18.49
CA GLU A 148 -13.33 -11.40 -18.99
C GLU A 148 -14.31 -11.70 -20.14
N ARG A 149 -15.59 -11.32 -20.03
CA ARG A 149 -16.55 -11.46 -21.16
C ARG A 149 -16.13 -10.67 -22.39
N LEU A 150 -15.51 -9.49 -22.22
CA LEU A 150 -15.00 -8.73 -23.36
C LEU A 150 -13.77 -9.41 -23.97
N LYS A 151 -12.89 -9.99 -23.15
CA LYS A 151 -11.73 -10.77 -23.61
C LYS A 151 -12.14 -11.97 -24.46
N GLU A 152 -13.19 -12.69 -24.03
CA GLU A 152 -13.76 -13.81 -24.82
C GLU A 152 -14.28 -13.36 -26.20
N ARG A 153 -14.80 -12.11 -26.26
CA ARG A 153 -15.40 -11.58 -27.50
C ARG A 153 -14.40 -10.90 -28.43
N TYR A 154 -13.33 -10.32 -27.88
CA TYR A 154 -12.38 -9.49 -28.61
C TYR A 154 -10.95 -9.98 -28.43
N GLY A 155 -10.37 -10.60 -29.47
CA GLY A 155 -9.03 -11.18 -29.43
C GLY A 155 -7.87 -10.16 -29.26
N CYS A 156 -8.16 -8.85 -29.29
CA CYS A 156 -7.18 -7.82 -29.00
C CYS A 156 -6.94 -7.58 -27.50
N ILE A 157 -7.80 -8.16 -26.61
CA ILE A 157 -7.63 -8.06 -25.17
C ILE A 157 -6.75 -9.21 -24.69
N GLY A 158 -5.52 -8.89 -24.26
CA GLY A 158 -4.53 -9.87 -23.83
C GLY A 158 -4.81 -10.40 -22.42
N ASP A 159 -4.48 -9.66 -21.42
CA ASP A 159 -4.66 -10.05 -20.02
C ASP A 159 -5.61 -9.11 -19.27
N CYS A 160 -6.42 -9.70 -18.40
CA CYS A 160 -7.27 -8.98 -17.45
C CYS A 160 -6.78 -9.28 -16.04
N SER A 161 -5.57 -8.77 -15.71
CA SER A 161 -4.96 -9.03 -14.41
C SER A 161 -5.84 -8.51 -13.26
N ARG A 162 -5.97 -9.32 -12.22
CA ARG A 162 -6.65 -8.98 -10.97
C ARG A 162 -5.60 -8.59 -9.95
N SER A 163 -5.76 -7.44 -9.37
CA SER A 163 -5.02 -7.07 -8.15
C SER A 163 -5.50 -7.83 -6.90
N TRP A 164 -6.52 -8.70 -7.05
CA TRP A 164 -7.15 -9.42 -5.95
C TRP A 164 -7.00 -10.95 -6.12
N PRO A 165 -6.36 -11.68 -5.17
CA PRO A 165 -6.50 -13.12 -5.11
C PRO A 165 -7.96 -13.46 -4.82
N THR A 166 -8.59 -14.29 -5.66
CA THR A 166 -9.81 -14.97 -5.25
C THR A 166 -9.42 -15.80 -4.04
N GLY A 167 -9.99 -15.47 -2.88
CA GLY A 167 -9.74 -16.20 -1.65
C GLY A 167 -9.74 -17.70 -1.91
N GLY A 168 -8.58 -18.29 -1.78
CA GLY A 168 -8.44 -19.68 -1.47
C GLY A 168 -8.77 -19.83 0.02
N HIS A 169 -9.60 -20.79 0.29
CA HIS A 169 -10.09 -21.26 1.58
C HIS A 169 -9.01 -21.41 2.64
#